data_b127a9bdd998f850291796283f16ba5a
#
_entry.id   b127a9bdd998f850291796283f16ba5a
#
_cell.length_a   1.000
_cell.length_b   1.000
_cell.length_c   1.000
_cell.angle_alpha   90.00
_cell.angle_beta   90.00
_cell.angle_gamma   90.00
#
_symmetry.space_group_name_H-M   'P 1'
#
loop_
_entity.id
_entity.type
_entity.pdbx_description
1 polymer ?
#
loop_
_entity_poly.entity_id
_entity_poly.type
_entity_poly.pdbx_seq_one_letter_code
_entity_poly.pdbx_strand_id
1 'polypeptide(L)'
;DWRVFVGQFFSEWNQRIHVRTLEPTVDAQWFRSMDWGRNQPGCVLWWAILPDHMLYIRREYKFQGMSEQEVAAEVLQIDGELGLSKRSISYTAADPAIFNKTGATHERAQFVGQSIGESLNYYGLNLVRGDNDRFNGWGRCHALLRPALDGTPWLTVHPDCRYLIRSIAGAISAEKNPDDVETKSDDHALDAWRYGAMSRPSPAGVGKSPHRFAECTMGALLQSV
;
A
#
# COMPACT_ATOMS: atom_id res chain seq x y z
N ASP A 1 15.22 -11.61 -19.99
CA ASP A 1 15.14 -12.89 -19.29
C ASP A 1 13.83 -12.94 -18.52
N TRP A 2 12.84 -13.61 -19.07
CA TRP A 2 11.54 -13.88 -18.46
C TRP A 2 11.70 -15.08 -17.53
N ARG A 3 12.24 -14.86 -16.35
CA ARG A 3 12.15 -15.86 -15.29
C ARG A 3 10.83 -15.66 -14.54
N VAL A 4 9.75 -16.13 -15.14
CA VAL A 4 8.54 -16.44 -14.38
C VAL A 4 8.90 -17.65 -13.53
N PHE A 5 9.08 -17.47 -12.23
CA PHE A 5 9.22 -18.60 -11.33
C PHE A 5 7.88 -19.32 -11.31
N VAL A 6 7.90 -20.63 -11.60
CA VAL A 6 6.72 -21.48 -11.46
C VAL A 6 6.19 -21.33 -10.02
N GLY A 7 4.94 -20.80 -9.87
CA GLY A 7 4.34 -20.56 -8.57
C GLY A 7 4.40 -19.11 -8.07
N GLN A 8 4.93 -18.16 -8.85
CA GLN A 8 4.91 -16.75 -8.47
C GLN A 8 3.46 -16.24 -8.37
N PHE A 9 3.07 -15.71 -7.19
CA PHE A 9 1.72 -15.24 -6.95
C PHE A 9 1.39 -14.00 -7.80
N PHE A 10 2.25 -12.98 -7.78
CA PHE A 10 2.09 -11.76 -8.57
C PHE A 10 2.80 -11.87 -9.92
N SER A 11 2.23 -12.64 -10.86
CA SER A 11 2.81 -12.86 -12.20
C SER A 11 2.91 -11.57 -13.05
N GLU A 12 2.09 -10.57 -12.74
CA GLU A 12 2.10 -9.25 -13.40
C GLU A 12 3.27 -8.37 -12.96
N TRP A 13 3.94 -8.72 -11.83
CA TRP A 13 5.05 -7.93 -11.33
C TRP A 13 6.24 -7.94 -12.28
N ASN A 14 6.66 -6.76 -12.69
CA ASN A 14 7.84 -6.55 -13.52
C ASN A 14 8.62 -5.34 -12.99
N GLN A 15 9.80 -5.58 -12.44
CA GLN A 15 10.62 -4.51 -11.87
C GLN A 15 10.95 -3.40 -12.87
N ARG A 16 11.09 -3.73 -14.17
CA ARG A 16 11.43 -2.74 -15.21
C ARG A 16 10.33 -1.69 -15.43
N ILE A 17 9.09 -2.00 -15.12
CA ILE A 17 7.96 -1.08 -15.29
C ILE A 17 7.42 -0.57 -13.95
N HIS A 18 7.45 -1.40 -12.90
CA HIS A 18 6.87 -1.05 -11.60
C HIS A 18 7.85 -0.33 -10.66
N VAL A 19 9.17 -0.51 -10.83
CA VAL A 19 10.16 0.17 -9.98
C VAL A 19 10.62 1.44 -10.67
N ARG A 20 10.27 2.61 -10.10
CA ARG A 20 10.54 3.93 -10.67
C ARG A 20 10.95 4.91 -9.58
N THR A 21 11.84 5.82 -9.93
CA THR A 21 12.08 7.03 -9.14
C THR A 21 11.22 8.13 -9.72
N LEU A 22 10.20 8.54 -8.95
CA LEU A 22 9.32 9.65 -9.29
C LEU A 22 9.41 10.69 -8.18
N GLU A 23 9.24 11.96 -8.55
CA GLU A 23 9.09 13.06 -7.61
C GLU A 23 7.61 13.51 -7.64
N PRO A 24 6.82 13.13 -6.61
CA PRO A 24 5.43 13.56 -6.55
C PRO A 24 5.32 15.08 -6.51
N THR A 25 4.40 15.61 -7.30
CA THR A 25 4.13 17.06 -7.33
C THR A 25 3.47 17.53 -6.04
N VAL A 26 3.42 18.84 -5.84
CA VAL A 26 2.76 19.47 -4.67
C VAL A 26 1.28 19.12 -4.56
N ASP A 27 0.64 18.76 -5.67
CA ASP A 27 -0.77 18.37 -5.74
C ASP A 27 -1.01 16.89 -5.43
N ALA A 28 0.04 16.11 -5.22
CA ALA A 28 -0.10 14.71 -4.87
C ALA A 28 -0.80 14.56 -3.51
N GLN A 29 -1.80 13.69 -3.47
CA GLN A 29 -2.47 13.33 -2.21
C GLN A 29 -1.72 12.18 -1.55
N TRP A 30 -1.50 12.31 -0.24
CA TRP A 30 -0.73 11.33 0.50
C TRP A 30 -1.58 10.58 1.52
N PHE A 31 -1.30 9.30 1.65
CA PHE A 31 -1.80 8.46 2.72
C PHE A 31 -0.76 7.40 3.09
N ARG A 32 -0.99 6.70 4.18
CA ARG A 32 -0.13 5.59 4.60
C ARG A 32 -0.94 4.31 4.75
N SER A 33 -0.25 3.19 4.70
CA SER A 33 -0.80 1.92 5.13
C SER A 33 0.16 1.24 6.10
N MET A 34 -0.37 0.42 7.00
CA MET A 34 0.41 -0.20 8.07
C MET A 34 -0.09 -1.62 8.32
N ASP A 35 0.86 -2.54 8.39
CA ASP A 35 0.70 -3.81 9.08
C ASP A 35 1.50 -3.76 10.38
N TRP A 36 0.82 -3.99 11.50
CA TRP A 36 1.44 -3.89 12.82
C TRP A 36 2.05 -5.21 13.25
N GLY A 37 3.32 -5.20 13.58
CA GLY A 37 3.99 -6.30 14.24
C GLY A 37 4.70 -5.82 15.50
N ARG A 38 4.60 -6.58 16.59
CA ARG A 38 5.36 -6.33 17.82
C ARG A 38 6.51 -7.31 17.94
N ASN A 39 6.20 -8.59 18.11
CA ASN A 39 7.19 -9.67 18.15
C ASN A 39 7.62 -10.08 16.73
N GLN A 40 6.69 -9.98 15.80
CA GLN A 40 6.94 -10.08 14.37
C GLN A 40 7.26 -8.71 13.81
N PRO A 41 7.88 -8.62 12.63
CA PRO A 41 8.06 -7.34 11.95
C PRO A 41 6.73 -6.64 11.68
N GLY A 42 6.75 -5.31 11.66
CA GLY A 42 5.67 -4.50 11.11
C GLY A 42 6.19 -3.68 9.94
N CYS A 43 5.29 -3.15 9.14
CA CYS A 43 5.63 -2.35 7.97
C CYS A 43 4.68 -1.16 7.80
N VAL A 44 5.24 0.00 7.49
CA VAL A 44 4.50 1.20 7.07
C VAL A 44 4.91 1.57 5.66
N LEU A 45 3.94 1.87 4.81
CA LEU A 45 4.14 2.33 3.44
C LEU A 45 3.56 3.72 3.25
N TRP A 46 4.30 4.61 2.58
CA TRP A 46 3.86 5.94 2.18
C TRP A 46 3.45 5.93 0.73
N TRP A 47 2.22 6.35 0.49
CA TRP A 47 1.59 6.36 -0.82
C TRP A 47 1.33 7.79 -1.27
N ALA A 48 1.69 8.07 -2.52
CA ALA A 48 1.26 9.24 -3.23
C ALA A 48 0.27 8.86 -4.32
N ILE A 49 -0.83 9.61 -4.42
CA ILE A 49 -1.77 9.54 -5.54
C ILE A 49 -1.38 10.68 -6.46
N LEU A 50 -0.91 10.31 -7.64
CA LEU A 50 -0.49 11.26 -8.64
C LEU A 50 -1.71 11.88 -9.36
N PRO A 51 -1.56 13.05 -10.03
CA PRO A 51 -2.68 13.73 -10.69
C PRO A 51 -3.42 12.87 -11.72
N ASP A 52 -2.74 11.89 -12.31
CA ASP A 52 -3.30 10.92 -13.26
C ASP A 52 -3.93 9.69 -12.59
N HIS A 53 -4.15 9.75 -11.29
CA HIS A 53 -4.67 8.67 -10.44
C HIS A 53 -3.78 7.43 -10.32
N MET A 54 -2.56 7.47 -10.84
CA MET A 54 -1.57 6.44 -10.55
C MET A 54 -1.18 6.46 -9.08
N LEU A 55 -0.90 5.28 -8.55
CA LEU A 55 -0.41 5.12 -7.18
C LEU A 55 1.11 4.99 -7.21
N TYR A 56 1.75 5.65 -6.28
CA TYR A 56 3.19 5.57 -6.09
C TYR A 56 3.52 5.30 -4.63
N ILE A 57 4.24 4.20 -4.36
CA ILE A 57 4.78 3.92 -3.03
C ILE A 57 6.16 4.54 -2.95
N ARG A 58 6.27 5.64 -2.19
CA ARG A 58 7.48 6.47 -2.11
C ARG A 58 8.46 5.97 -1.08
N ARG A 59 8.01 5.42 0.04
CA ARG A 59 8.83 5.03 1.17
C ARG A 59 8.25 3.81 1.87
N GLU A 60 9.12 3.01 2.45
CA GLU A 60 8.76 1.95 3.38
C GLU A 60 9.52 2.13 4.70
N TYR A 61 8.93 1.66 5.77
CA TYR A 61 9.57 1.57 7.08
C TYR A 61 9.23 0.24 7.71
N LYS A 62 10.24 -0.60 7.91
CA LYS A 62 10.13 -1.89 8.61
C LYS A 62 10.59 -1.69 10.04
N PHE A 63 9.80 -2.17 11.01
CA PHE A 63 10.11 -2.11 12.43
C PHE A 63 9.85 -3.45 13.11
N GLN A 64 10.45 -3.66 14.27
CA GLN A 64 10.23 -4.83 15.11
C GLN A 64 10.65 -4.53 16.55
N GLY A 65 9.91 -5.05 17.53
CA GLY A 65 10.25 -4.92 18.96
C GLY A 65 10.10 -3.52 19.53
N MET A 66 9.43 -2.62 18.81
CA MET A 66 9.23 -1.23 19.21
C MET A 66 7.86 -1.02 19.85
N SER A 67 7.76 -0.05 20.74
CA SER A 67 6.50 0.43 21.29
C SER A 67 5.72 1.30 20.29
N GLU A 68 4.44 1.50 20.56
CA GLU A 68 3.57 2.36 19.75
C GLU A 68 4.10 3.80 19.68
N GLN A 69 4.67 4.30 20.79
CA GLN A 69 5.27 5.64 20.85
C GLN A 69 6.50 5.74 19.95
N GLU A 70 7.40 4.76 20.02
CA GLU A 70 8.62 4.74 19.21
C GLU A 70 8.28 4.65 17.72
N VAL A 71 7.37 3.74 17.34
CA VAL A 71 6.93 3.63 15.93
C VAL A 71 6.28 4.93 15.46
N ALA A 72 5.42 5.56 16.27
CA ALA A 72 4.79 6.80 15.90
C ALA A 72 5.81 7.94 15.72
N ALA A 73 6.82 8.02 16.58
CA ALA A 73 7.89 9.02 16.48
C ALA A 73 8.67 8.87 15.17
N GLU A 74 9.07 7.63 14.81
CA GLU A 74 9.80 7.34 13.58
C GLU A 74 8.93 7.66 12.33
N VAL A 75 7.65 7.26 12.35
CA VAL A 75 6.73 7.56 11.24
C VAL A 75 6.57 9.06 11.01
N LEU A 76 6.42 9.84 12.09
CA LEU A 76 6.30 11.30 11.99
C LEU A 76 7.62 11.96 11.57
N GLN A 77 8.77 11.39 11.96
CA GLN A 77 10.07 11.84 11.48
C GLN A 77 10.18 11.63 9.96
N ILE A 78 9.81 10.44 9.47
CA ILE A 78 9.83 10.13 8.03
C ILE A 78 8.88 11.04 7.26
N ASP A 79 7.70 11.37 7.82
CA ASP A 79 6.83 12.40 7.22
C ASP A 79 7.60 13.71 7.00
N GLY A 80 8.33 14.19 8.02
CA GLY A 80 9.15 15.39 7.93
C GLY A 80 10.27 15.28 6.89
N GLU A 81 10.96 14.14 6.80
CA GLU A 81 11.99 13.88 5.78
C GLU A 81 11.42 13.94 4.35
N LEU A 82 10.17 13.54 4.17
CA LEU A 82 9.44 13.62 2.91
C LEU A 82 8.81 14.99 2.64
N GLY A 83 9.04 15.97 3.52
CA GLY A 83 8.42 17.30 3.44
C GLY A 83 6.90 17.29 3.69
N LEU A 84 6.38 16.24 4.31
CA LEU A 84 4.97 16.09 4.60
C LEU A 84 4.66 16.61 6.01
N SER A 85 3.59 17.38 6.10
CA SER A 85 3.03 17.81 7.38
C SER A 85 1.92 16.83 7.81
N LYS A 86 1.51 16.92 9.06
CA LYS A 86 0.36 16.16 9.57
C LYS A 86 -0.92 16.36 8.74
N ARG A 87 -1.08 17.51 8.08
CA ARG A 87 -2.23 17.83 7.21
C ARG A 87 -2.08 17.25 5.81
N SER A 88 -0.87 16.91 5.40
CA SER A 88 -0.60 16.33 4.09
C SER A 88 -1.05 14.85 4.02
N ILE A 89 -1.03 14.16 5.15
CA ILE A 89 -1.42 12.74 5.24
C ILE A 89 -2.92 12.65 5.53
N SER A 90 -3.68 12.12 4.59
CA SER A 90 -5.13 11.98 4.72
C SER A 90 -5.50 10.96 5.81
N TYR A 91 -4.85 9.80 5.83
CA TYR A 91 -5.08 8.73 6.82
C TYR A 91 -3.96 7.68 6.76
N THR A 92 -4.01 6.73 7.72
CA THR A 92 -3.20 5.50 7.72
C THR A 92 -4.13 4.30 7.77
N ALA A 93 -4.27 3.54 6.67
CA ALA A 93 -5.06 2.31 6.66
C ALA A 93 -4.28 1.19 7.35
N ALA A 94 -4.84 0.59 8.39
CA ALA A 94 -4.14 -0.40 9.20
C ALA A 94 -4.98 -1.66 9.46
N ASP A 95 -4.29 -2.76 9.82
CA ASP A 95 -4.96 -4.00 10.21
C ASP A 95 -6.09 -3.73 11.21
N PRO A 96 -7.33 -4.18 10.93
CA PRO A 96 -8.43 -4.05 11.87
C PRO A 96 -8.17 -4.67 13.25
N ALA A 97 -7.32 -5.67 13.35
CA ALA A 97 -7.01 -6.35 14.60
C ALA A 97 -6.39 -5.42 15.65
N ILE A 98 -5.61 -4.40 15.24
CA ILE A 98 -4.98 -3.46 16.18
C ILE A 98 -5.97 -2.53 16.90
N PHE A 99 -7.20 -2.46 16.42
CA PHE A 99 -8.27 -1.69 17.07
C PHE A 99 -9.08 -2.51 18.07
N ASN A 100 -8.80 -3.80 18.20
CA ASN A 100 -9.43 -4.63 19.22
C ASN A 100 -8.81 -4.31 20.57
N LYS A 101 -9.66 -4.12 21.59
CA LYS A 101 -9.21 -3.94 22.95
C LYS A 101 -8.66 -5.27 23.45
N THR A 102 -7.37 -5.31 23.69
CA THR A 102 -6.73 -6.44 24.36
C THR A 102 -6.80 -6.17 25.87
N GLY A 103 -7.40 -7.08 26.63
CA GLY A 103 -7.43 -6.99 28.10
C GLY A 103 -6.05 -7.15 28.77
N ALA A 104 -5.00 -7.30 28.01
CA ALA A 104 -3.62 -7.35 28.47
C ALA A 104 -3.13 -5.91 28.74
N THR A 105 -3.00 -5.58 30.00
CA THR A 105 -2.21 -4.43 30.46
C THR A 105 -0.78 -4.64 30.04
N HIS A 106 -0.33 -3.95 28.99
CA HIS A 106 1.09 -3.84 28.76
C HIS A 106 1.65 -2.93 29.84
N GLU A 107 2.59 -3.41 30.63
CA GLU A 107 3.23 -2.70 31.76
C GLU A 107 3.87 -1.34 31.39
N ARG A 108 3.92 -1.00 30.10
CA ARG A 108 4.39 0.28 29.56
C ARG A 108 3.32 1.11 28.84
N ALA A 109 2.08 0.63 28.76
CA ALA A 109 1.02 1.42 28.16
C ALA A 109 0.61 2.52 29.12
N GLN A 110 0.84 3.77 28.78
CA GLN A 110 0.28 4.94 29.49
C GLN A 110 -1.26 4.89 29.57
N PHE A 111 -1.88 3.95 28.87
CA PHE A 111 -3.31 3.86 28.64
C PHE A 111 -3.80 2.43 28.90
N VAL A 112 -4.16 2.16 30.12
CA VAL A 112 -4.81 0.89 30.52
C VAL A 112 -6.14 0.74 29.76
N GLY A 113 -6.31 -0.36 29.03
CA GLY A 113 -7.57 -0.70 28.34
C GLY A 113 -7.77 -0.08 26.96
N GLN A 114 -6.76 0.54 26.38
CA GLN A 114 -6.80 1.02 24.99
C GLN A 114 -6.27 -0.03 24.00
N SER A 115 -6.75 0.08 22.76
CA SER A 115 -6.19 -0.69 21.64
C SER A 115 -4.89 -0.06 21.13
N ILE A 116 -4.08 -0.85 20.41
CA ILE A 116 -2.88 -0.34 19.72
C ILE A 116 -3.23 0.80 18.78
N GLY A 117 -4.35 0.68 18.03
CA GLY A 117 -4.81 1.72 17.11
C GLY A 117 -5.18 3.03 17.83
N GLU A 118 -5.82 2.96 19.01
CA GLU A 118 -6.11 4.14 19.82
C GLU A 118 -4.80 4.81 20.33
N SER A 119 -3.82 4.02 20.74
CA SER A 119 -2.51 4.52 21.17
C SER A 119 -1.77 5.23 20.04
N LEU A 120 -1.68 4.62 18.86
CA LEU A 120 -1.04 5.23 17.68
C LEU A 120 -1.77 6.50 17.22
N ASN A 121 -3.12 6.53 17.30
CA ASN A 121 -3.90 7.73 17.01
C ASN A 121 -3.65 8.86 18.02
N TYR A 122 -3.49 8.52 19.29
CA TYR A 122 -3.07 9.51 20.31
C TYR A 122 -1.74 10.17 19.94
N TYR A 123 -0.77 9.39 19.44
CA TYR A 123 0.51 9.91 18.95
C TYR A 123 0.41 10.60 17.57
N GLY A 124 -0.74 10.61 16.92
CA GLY A 124 -1.03 11.45 15.76
C GLY A 124 -0.93 10.79 14.40
N LEU A 125 -0.99 9.45 14.32
CA LEU A 125 -0.86 8.75 13.03
C LEU A 125 -2.14 8.71 12.18
N ASN A 126 -3.29 9.14 12.71
CA ASN A 126 -4.58 9.17 11.99
C ASN A 126 -4.93 7.82 11.35
N LEU A 127 -4.96 6.75 12.18
CA LEU A 127 -5.28 5.40 11.71
C LEU A 127 -6.77 5.23 11.45
N VAL A 128 -7.06 4.53 10.37
CA VAL A 128 -8.40 4.03 10.03
C VAL A 128 -8.34 2.52 9.87
N ARG A 129 -9.45 1.84 10.12
CA ARG A 129 -9.54 0.39 9.91
C ARG A 129 -9.40 0.06 8.43
N GLY A 130 -8.43 -0.76 8.07
CA GLY A 130 -8.31 -1.34 6.74
C GLY A 130 -9.38 -2.42 6.51
N ASP A 131 -9.56 -2.79 5.25
CA ASP A 131 -10.36 -3.95 4.89
C ASP A 131 -9.50 -5.21 4.98
N ASN A 132 -9.96 -6.22 5.74
CA ASN A 132 -9.22 -7.46 5.96
C ASN A 132 -9.62 -8.60 5.01
N ASP A 133 -10.45 -8.33 4.01
CA ASP A 133 -10.78 -9.31 2.98
C ASP A 133 -9.55 -9.62 2.13
N ARG A 134 -8.90 -10.77 2.42
CA ARG A 134 -7.66 -11.18 1.72
C ARG A 134 -7.92 -11.48 0.26
N PHE A 135 -9.02 -12.14 -0.08
CA PHE A 135 -9.34 -12.53 -1.45
C PHE A 135 -9.54 -11.29 -2.34
N ASN A 136 -10.42 -10.39 -1.93
CA ASN A 136 -10.63 -9.14 -2.67
C ASN A 136 -9.38 -8.25 -2.63
N GLY A 137 -8.63 -8.27 -1.53
CA GLY A 137 -7.40 -7.52 -1.37
C GLY A 137 -6.31 -7.95 -2.36
N TRP A 138 -6.06 -9.24 -2.49
CA TRP A 138 -5.10 -9.74 -3.49
C TRP A 138 -5.57 -9.47 -4.92
N GLY A 139 -6.86 -9.68 -5.20
CA GLY A 139 -7.44 -9.29 -6.49
C GLY A 139 -7.22 -7.82 -6.82
N ARG A 140 -7.30 -6.94 -5.81
CA ARG A 140 -7.00 -5.52 -5.95
C ARG A 140 -5.51 -5.28 -6.24
N CYS A 141 -4.62 -5.97 -5.53
CA CYS A 141 -3.18 -5.88 -5.77
C CYS A 141 -2.80 -6.33 -7.19
N HIS A 142 -3.35 -7.45 -7.66
CA HIS A 142 -3.20 -7.91 -9.05
C HIS A 142 -3.68 -6.85 -10.07
N ALA A 143 -4.85 -6.25 -9.82
CA ALA A 143 -5.39 -5.21 -10.70
C ALA A 143 -4.48 -3.97 -10.79
N LEU A 144 -3.81 -3.59 -9.70
CA LEU A 144 -2.87 -2.47 -9.69
C LEU A 144 -1.57 -2.77 -10.43
N LEU A 145 -1.17 -4.04 -10.50
CA LEU A 145 0.04 -4.46 -11.23
C LEU A 145 -0.21 -4.65 -12.73
N ARG A 146 -1.46 -4.83 -13.16
CA ARG A 146 -1.76 -4.93 -14.59
C ARG A 146 -1.53 -3.59 -15.26
N PRO A 147 -0.70 -3.53 -16.32
CA PRO A 147 -0.52 -2.29 -17.05
C PRO A 147 -1.81 -1.91 -17.79
N ALA A 148 -2.02 -0.62 -17.97
CA ALA A 148 -3.04 -0.09 -18.87
C ALA A 148 -2.73 -0.44 -20.33
N LEU A 149 -3.62 -0.16 -21.25
CA LEU A 149 -3.45 -0.49 -22.68
C LEU A 149 -2.22 0.17 -23.32
N ASP A 150 -1.79 1.30 -22.78
CA ASP A 150 -0.59 2.03 -23.22
C ASP A 150 0.70 1.51 -22.56
N GLY A 151 0.61 0.44 -21.76
CA GLY A 151 1.72 -0.15 -21.01
C GLY A 151 2.06 0.58 -19.70
N THR A 152 1.32 1.62 -19.32
CA THR A 152 1.56 2.37 -18.08
C THR A 152 1.05 1.58 -16.87
N PRO A 153 1.86 1.36 -15.81
CA PRO A 153 1.39 0.67 -14.62
C PRO A 153 0.50 1.58 -13.76
N TRP A 154 -0.51 1.01 -13.11
CA TRP A 154 -1.33 1.73 -12.14
C TRP A 154 -0.63 1.95 -10.80
N LEU A 155 0.37 1.13 -10.51
CA LEU A 155 1.19 1.21 -9.32
C LEU A 155 2.66 1.22 -9.70
N THR A 156 3.40 2.14 -9.09
CA THR A 156 4.86 2.14 -9.10
C THR A 156 5.40 2.21 -7.68
N VAL A 157 6.63 1.72 -7.50
CA VAL A 157 7.30 1.61 -6.21
C VAL A 157 8.68 2.25 -6.31
N HIS A 158 9.06 3.07 -5.33
CA HIS A 158 10.40 3.65 -5.27
C HIS A 158 11.46 2.55 -5.06
N PRO A 159 12.63 2.64 -5.70
CA PRO A 159 13.70 1.63 -5.57
C PRO A 159 14.17 1.37 -4.14
N ASP A 160 14.02 2.34 -3.23
CA ASP A 160 14.40 2.20 -1.82
C ASP A 160 13.42 1.33 -1.02
N CYS A 161 12.22 1.06 -1.53
CA CYS A 161 11.26 0.14 -0.92
C CYS A 161 11.68 -1.32 -1.16
N ARG A 162 12.87 -1.66 -0.70
CA ARG A 162 13.53 -2.96 -1.00
C ARG A 162 12.83 -4.14 -0.36
N TYR A 163 12.23 -3.92 0.80
CA TYR A 163 11.49 -4.97 1.51
C TYR A 163 10.22 -5.32 0.73
N LEU A 164 9.41 -4.34 0.38
CA LEU A 164 8.20 -4.53 -0.43
C LEU A 164 8.52 -5.15 -1.81
N ILE A 165 9.54 -4.61 -2.51
CA ILE A 165 9.95 -5.10 -3.83
C ILE A 165 10.32 -6.59 -3.76
N ARG A 166 11.09 -7.01 -2.74
CA ARG A 166 11.45 -8.42 -2.55
C ARG A 166 10.24 -9.27 -2.18
N SER A 167 9.37 -8.77 -1.32
CA SER A 167 8.17 -9.47 -0.89
C SER A 167 7.21 -9.73 -2.07
N ILE A 168 6.99 -8.74 -2.94
CA ILE A 168 6.16 -8.92 -4.15
C ILE A 168 6.81 -9.93 -5.10
N ALA A 169 8.12 -9.79 -5.37
CA ALA A 169 8.81 -10.66 -6.31
C ALA A 169 8.93 -12.11 -5.81
N GLY A 170 9.00 -12.30 -4.49
CA GLY A 170 9.14 -13.60 -3.84
C GLY A 170 7.83 -14.25 -3.40
N ALA A 171 6.68 -13.57 -3.58
CA ALA A 171 5.39 -14.11 -3.17
C ALA A 171 5.02 -15.35 -4.00
N ILE A 172 4.66 -16.42 -3.31
CA ILE A 172 4.19 -17.68 -3.92
C ILE A 172 2.77 -17.98 -3.46
N SER A 173 2.00 -18.66 -4.29
CA SER A 173 0.66 -19.11 -3.93
C SER A 173 0.71 -20.12 -2.78
N ALA A 174 -0.24 -20.02 -1.86
CA ALA A 174 -0.37 -21.01 -0.81
C ALA A 174 -0.82 -22.37 -1.38
N GLU A 175 -0.22 -23.46 -0.90
CA GLU A 175 -0.49 -24.81 -1.41
C GLU A 175 -1.97 -25.21 -1.30
N LYS A 176 -2.63 -24.82 -0.20
CA LYS A 176 -4.03 -25.17 0.08
C LYS A 176 -5.04 -24.18 -0.51
N ASN A 177 -4.61 -22.97 -0.82
CA ASN A 177 -5.46 -21.91 -1.36
C ASN A 177 -4.66 -21.09 -2.38
N PRO A 178 -4.69 -21.45 -3.67
CA PRO A 178 -3.92 -20.76 -4.71
C PRO A 178 -4.25 -19.28 -4.87
N ASP A 179 -5.42 -18.84 -4.38
CA ASP A 179 -5.87 -17.45 -4.40
C ASP A 179 -5.33 -16.63 -3.20
N ASP A 180 -4.47 -17.23 -2.38
CA ASP A 180 -3.83 -16.57 -1.25
C ASP A 180 -2.30 -16.74 -1.30
N VAL A 181 -1.60 -15.83 -0.63
CA VAL A 181 -0.14 -15.87 -0.49
C VAL A 181 0.25 -16.85 0.61
N GLU A 182 1.33 -17.62 0.39
CA GLU A 182 1.92 -18.47 1.41
C GLU A 182 2.47 -17.63 2.58
N THR A 183 1.90 -17.83 3.77
CA THR A 183 2.15 -17.02 4.97
C THR A 183 3.37 -17.46 5.79
N LYS A 184 4.13 -18.46 5.34
CA LYS A 184 5.35 -18.92 6.05
C LYS A 184 6.53 -17.96 5.91
N SER A 185 6.43 -16.98 5.04
CA SER A 185 7.44 -15.96 4.80
C SER A 185 7.09 -14.65 5.50
N ASP A 186 8.05 -13.75 5.55
CA ASP A 186 7.92 -12.37 6.04
C ASP A 186 7.00 -11.57 5.09
N ASP A 187 5.68 -11.67 5.27
CA ASP A 187 4.62 -11.12 4.41
C ASP A 187 4.09 -9.76 4.86
N HIS A 188 4.61 -9.20 5.94
CA HIS A 188 4.12 -7.95 6.53
C HIS A 188 4.11 -6.75 5.56
N ALA A 189 5.07 -6.67 4.64
CA ALA A 189 5.04 -5.63 3.60
C ALA A 189 3.89 -5.85 2.61
N LEU A 190 3.55 -7.12 2.31
CA LEU A 190 2.43 -7.47 1.43
C LEU A 190 1.09 -7.13 2.09
N ASP A 191 0.92 -7.41 3.38
CA ASP A 191 -0.30 -7.05 4.11
C ASP A 191 -0.43 -5.53 4.25
N ALA A 192 0.64 -4.80 4.58
CA ALA A 192 0.63 -3.34 4.55
C ALA A 192 0.25 -2.80 3.15
N TRP A 193 0.79 -3.40 2.07
CA TRP A 193 0.44 -3.05 0.71
C TRP A 193 -1.04 -3.34 0.41
N ARG A 194 -1.56 -4.49 0.80
CA ARG A 194 -2.95 -4.90 0.62
C ARG A 194 -3.91 -3.93 1.33
N TYR A 195 -3.65 -3.54 2.59
CA TYR A 195 -4.47 -2.54 3.29
C TYR A 195 -4.48 -1.19 2.57
N GLY A 196 -3.33 -0.75 2.06
CA GLY A 196 -3.24 0.47 1.26
C GLY A 196 -4.03 0.39 -0.04
N ALA A 197 -3.88 -0.71 -0.77
CA ALA A 197 -4.60 -0.96 -2.03
C ALA A 197 -6.12 -0.99 -1.83
N MET A 198 -6.61 -1.65 -0.77
CA MET A 198 -8.02 -1.75 -0.42
C MET A 198 -8.64 -0.45 0.07
N SER A 199 -7.84 0.45 0.65
CA SER A 199 -8.32 1.75 1.15
C SER A 199 -8.71 2.72 0.03
N ARG A 200 -8.45 2.37 -1.23
CA ARG A 200 -8.74 3.20 -2.40
C ARG A 200 -9.87 2.60 -3.26
N PRO A 201 -10.66 3.42 -3.94
CA PRO A 201 -11.65 2.91 -4.88
C PRO A 201 -11.04 1.95 -5.89
N SER A 202 -11.79 0.92 -6.27
CA SER A 202 -11.34 -0.01 -7.31
C SER A 202 -11.04 0.73 -8.62
N PRO A 203 -9.96 0.38 -9.33
CA PRO A 203 -9.76 0.87 -10.70
C PRO A 203 -10.92 0.49 -11.63
N ALA A 204 -11.69 -0.55 -11.31
CA ALA A 204 -12.88 -0.88 -12.07
C ALA A 204 -14.00 0.18 -11.94
N GLY A 205 -14.06 0.89 -10.80
CA GLY A 205 -14.88 2.11 -10.70
C GLY A 205 -14.25 3.29 -11.45
N VAL A 206 -12.95 3.26 -11.62
CA VAL A 206 -12.14 4.16 -12.47
C VAL A 206 -12.02 3.61 -13.89
N GLY A 207 -12.45 2.39 -14.15
CA GLY A 207 -12.43 1.72 -15.45
C GLY A 207 -13.34 2.35 -16.52
N LYS A 208 -14.09 3.29 -16.13
CA LYS A 208 -14.43 4.43 -16.95
C LYS A 208 -13.41 5.52 -16.64
N SER A 209 -12.11 5.20 -16.83
CA SER A 209 -11.09 6.22 -16.90
C SER A 209 -11.52 7.14 -17.99
N PRO A 210 -11.97 8.27 -17.64
CA PRO A 210 -12.76 9.01 -18.60
C PRO A 210 -11.90 9.66 -19.62
N HIS A 211 -10.65 9.78 -19.43
CA HIS A 211 -9.96 10.82 -20.16
C HIS A 211 -8.55 10.48 -20.61
N ARG A 212 -8.00 9.32 -20.25
CA ARG A 212 -6.83 8.80 -20.97
C ARG A 212 -7.21 8.19 -22.33
N PHE A 213 -8.45 7.87 -22.45
CA PHE A 213 -9.09 7.41 -23.69
C PHE A 213 -10.25 8.34 -24.01
N ALA A 214 -10.03 9.67 -23.99
CA ALA A 214 -10.79 10.52 -24.89
C ALA A 214 -10.57 9.89 -26.26
N GLU A 215 -11.58 9.18 -26.68
CA GLU A 215 -11.67 8.61 -27.99
C GLU A 215 -11.17 9.65 -28.98
N CYS A 216 -9.99 9.42 -29.52
CA CYS A 216 -9.69 9.82 -30.86
C CYS A 216 -10.63 8.98 -31.75
N THR A 217 -11.92 9.20 -31.62
CA THR A 217 -12.88 8.71 -32.58
C THR A 217 -12.58 9.49 -33.82
N MET A 218 -12.00 8.80 -34.78
CA MET A 218 -11.87 9.25 -36.18
C MET A 218 -13.23 9.66 -36.81
N GLY A 219 -14.30 9.74 -36.01
CA GLY A 219 -15.62 10.19 -36.42
C GLY A 219 -15.83 11.69 -36.36
N ALA A 220 -14.97 12.47 -35.71
CA ALA A 220 -15.15 13.94 -35.64
C ALA A 220 -14.53 14.71 -36.80
N LEU A 221 -13.83 14.05 -37.72
CA LEU A 221 -13.19 14.67 -38.91
C LEU A 221 -14.01 14.55 -40.19
N LEU A 222 -15.21 13.97 -40.17
CA LEU A 222 -16.03 13.79 -41.34
C LEU A 222 -17.35 14.58 -41.34
N GLN A 223 -17.53 15.54 -40.43
CA GLN A 223 -18.71 16.42 -40.40
C GLN A 223 -18.41 17.91 -40.64
N SER A 224 -17.28 18.23 -41.25
CA SER A 224 -16.96 19.58 -41.72
C SER A 224 -16.42 19.52 -43.15
N VAL A 225 -17.27 19.09 -44.10
CA VAL A 225 -17.20 19.45 -45.50
C VAL A 225 -18.62 19.64 -46.00
#